data_0458e0effcc4021e1d912b876c636384
#
_entry.id   0458e0effcc4021e1d912b876c636384
#
_cell.length_a   1.000
_cell.length_b   1.000
_cell.length_c   1.000
_cell.angle_alpha   90.00
_cell.angle_beta   90.00
_cell.angle_gamma   90.00
#
_symmetry.space_group_name_H-M   'P 1'
#
loop_
_entity.id
_entity.type
_entity.pdbx_description
1 polymer ?
#
loop_
_entity_poly.entity_id
_entity_poly.type
_entity_poly.pdbx_seq_one_letter_code
_entity_poly.pdbx_strand_id
1 'polypeptide(L)'
;MLARRGAWAHNGIDHSKEGAALHVVTIERFKFVPADLEVKLGDTITWTNNDIAPHTATAADRSWDTGPIKKGEERSMTVTEGMASDYFCRFHPAMKGRIAVIA
;
A
#
# COMPACT_ATOMS: atom_id res chain seq x y z
N MET A 1 3.60 -31.53 6.53
CA MET A 1 3.85 -31.27 6.76
C MET A 1 4.17 -30.76 6.86
N LEU A 2 3.90 -30.61 6.26
CA LEU A 2 4.24 -30.15 6.22
C LEU A 2 4.42 -29.61 6.11
N ALA A 3 3.95 -29.47 5.71
CA ALA A 3 4.21 -29.03 5.59
C ALA A 3 4.26 -28.67 5.35
N ARG A 4 4.03 -28.86 4.79
CA ARG A 4 4.21 -28.68 4.54
C ARG A 4 4.09 -28.34 4.30
N ARG A 5 3.64 -28.49 3.94
CA ARG A 5 3.61 -28.37 3.74
C ARG A 5 3.42 -27.99 3.59
N GLY A 6 2.77 -28.24 3.34
CA GLY A 6 2.88 -27.98 3.33
C GLY A 6 2.54 -27.77 3.05
N ALA A 7 2.12 -27.90 2.75
CA ALA A 7 1.92 -27.77 2.63
C ALA A 7 1.57 -27.63 2.43
N TRP A 8 1.32 -27.86 2.08
CA TRP A 8 0.92 -27.77 1.97
C TRP A 8 0.40 -27.36 1.66
N ALA A 9 -0.02 -27.26 1.69
CA ALA A 9 -0.48 -26.86 1.46
C ALA A 9 -1.03 -26.64 1.05
N HIS A 10 -1.54 -26.89 0.67
CA HIS A 10 -1.84 -26.49 0.33
C HIS A 10 -2.61 -26.63 0.23
N ASN A 11 -3.53 -27.21 -0.27
CA ASN A 11 -4.52 -27.25 -0.26
C ASN A 11 -5.71 -26.55 0.06
N GLY A 12 -7.19 -26.80 -0.03
CA GLY A 12 -8.19 -25.86 0.46
C GLY A 12 -7.67 -24.51 0.83
N ILE A 13 -6.54 -24.24 0.41
CA ILE A 13 -5.83 -23.03 0.71
C ILE A 13 -6.35 -21.91 -0.17
N ASP A 14 -6.51 -20.73 0.41
CA ASP A 14 -6.87 -19.54 -0.34
C ASP A 14 -5.66 -19.05 -1.11
N HIS A 15 -5.59 -19.44 -2.37
CA HIS A 15 -4.44 -19.10 -3.21
C HIS A 15 -4.31 -17.61 -3.49
N SER A 16 -5.39 -16.84 -3.37
CA SER A 16 -5.29 -15.40 -3.55
C SER A 16 -4.44 -14.76 -2.47
N LYS A 17 -4.37 -15.37 -1.28
CA LYS A 17 -3.52 -14.88 -0.22
C LYS A 17 -2.10 -15.37 -0.33
N GLU A 18 -1.92 -16.56 -0.91
CA GLU A 18 -0.59 -17.14 -0.99
C GLU A 18 0.37 -16.30 -1.82
N GLY A 19 -0.13 -15.68 -2.88
CA GLY A 19 0.69 -14.85 -3.75
C GLY A 19 0.71 -13.39 -3.37
N ALA A 20 0.01 -13.00 -2.32
CA ALA A 20 -0.09 -11.59 -1.95
C ALA A 20 1.19 -11.11 -1.26
N ALA A 21 1.61 -9.91 -1.61
CA ALA A 21 2.81 -9.32 -1.05
C ALA A 21 2.46 -8.11 -0.20
N LEU A 22 3.36 -7.78 0.72
CA LEU A 22 3.26 -6.57 1.52
C LEU A 22 4.27 -5.56 0.99
N HIS A 23 3.80 -4.36 0.69
CA HIS A 23 4.64 -3.27 0.23
C HIS A 23 4.60 -2.16 1.26
N VAL A 24 5.75 -1.59 1.57
CA VAL A 24 5.83 -0.50 2.54
C VAL A 24 6.27 0.76 1.82
N VAL A 25 5.51 1.83 1.99
CA VAL A 25 5.86 3.15 1.53
C VAL A 25 6.17 3.98 2.76
N THR A 26 7.40 4.45 2.84
CA THR A 26 7.82 5.30 3.94
C THR A 26 7.57 6.75 3.58
N ILE A 27 7.01 7.51 4.50
CA ILE A 27 6.81 8.95 4.32
C ILE A 27 7.91 9.64 5.12
N GLU A 28 8.78 10.37 4.43
CA GLU A 28 9.86 11.08 5.07
C GLU A 28 10.27 12.27 4.22
N ARG A 29 10.65 13.36 4.88
CA ARG A 29 11.10 14.58 4.20
C ARG A 29 10.12 15.04 3.14
N PHE A 30 8.82 14.92 3.45
CA PHE A 30 7.74 15.34 2.56
C PHE A 30 7.77 14.58 1.22
N LYS A 31 8.10 13.27 1.28
CA LYS A 31 8.13 12.41 0.10
C LYS A 31 7.56 11.05 0.44
N PHE A 32 6.96 10.41 -0.55
CA PHE A 32 6.62 8.99 -0.49
C PHE A 32 7.80 8.21 -1.05
N VAL A 33 8.29 7.21 -0.30
CA VAL A 33 9.46 6.43 -0.70
C VAL A 33 9.13 4.94 -0.63
N PRO A 34 9.09 4.23 -1.73
CA PRO A 34 9.29 4.70 -3.09
C PRO A 34 8.11 5.52 -3.58
N ALA A 35 8.35 6.42 -4.51
CA ALA A 35 7.27 7.22 -5.09
C ALA A 35 6.46 6.41 -6.10
N ASP A 36 7.11 5.51 -6.82
CA ASP A 36 6.47 4.61 -7.78
C ASP A 36 6.53 3.20 -7.26
N LEU A 37 5.41 2.50 -7.30
CA LEU A 37 5.29 1.17 -6.73
C LEU A 37 4.49 0.29 -7.68
N GLU A 38 5.01 -0.90 -7.99
CA GLU A 38 4.28 -1.90 -8.76
C GLU A 38 3.71 -2.92 -7.80
N VAL A 39 2.44 -3.22 -7.96
CA VAL A 39 1.73 -4.14 -7.06
C VAL A 39 0.79 -5.03 -7.87
N LYS A 40 0.28 -6.06 -7.24
CA LYS A 40 -0.70 -6.97 -7.83
C LYS A 40 -2.00 -6.91 -7.04
N LEU A 41 -3.08 -7.33 -7.66
CA LEU A 41 -4.35 -7.45 -6.96
C LEU A 41 -4.18 -8.31 -5.71
N GLY A 42 -4.75 -7.86 -4.61
CA GLY A 42 -4.69 -8.58 -3.35
C GLY A 42 -3.50 -8.24 -2.49
N ASP A 43 -2.51 -7.55 -3.03
CA ASP A 43 -1.37 -7.09 -2.24
C ASP A 43 -1.84 -6.07 -1.22
N THR A 44 -1.03 -5.87 -0.18
CA THR A 44 -1.29 -4.84 0.82
C THR A 44 -0.21 -3.77 0.73
N ILE A 45 -0.63 -2.52 0.78
CA ILE A 45 0.28 -1.38 0.84
C ILE A 45 0.14 -0.74 2.20
N THR A 46 1.27 -0.53 2.88
CA THR A 46 1.30 0.13 4.18
C THR A 46 2.11 1.39 4.06
N TRP A 47 1.51 2.53 4.43
CA TRP A 47 2.23 3.81 4.51
C TRP A 47 2.61 4.03 5.95
N THR A 48 3.91 4.23 6.19
CA THR A 48 4.45 4.50 7.52
C THR A 48 4.97 5.92 7.55
N ASN A 49 4.47 6.74 8.46
CA ASN A 49 4.90 8.13 8.53
C ASN A 49 6.07 8.29 9.50
N ASN A 50 7.26 8.54 8.95
CA ASN A 50 8.47 8.83 9.71
C ASN A 50 8.79 10.33 9.71
N ASP A 51 7.85 11.14 9.23
CA ASP A 51 8.01 12.59 9.21
C ASP A 51 7.41 13.20 10.47
N ILE A 52 7.81 14.42 10.80
CA ILE A 52 7.27 15.10 11.97
C ILE A 52 5.87 15.66 11.71
N ALA A 53 5.55 15.93 10.45
CA ALA A 53 4.23 16.45 10.08
C ALA A 53 3.26 15.31 9.77
N PRO A 54 1.95 15.50 9.99
CA PRO A 54 0.99 14.51 9.54
C PRO A 54 0.86 14.56 8.02
N HIS A 55 0.58 13.40 7.43
CA HIS A 55 0.42 13.26 5.97
C HIS A 55 -0.76 12.35 5.67
N THR A 56 -1.24 12.39 4.44
CA THR A 56 -2.23 11.44 3.95
C THR A 56 -1.73 10.81 2.66
N ALA A 57 -2.28 9.65 2.29
CA ALA A 57 -2.16 9.11 0.96
C ALA A 57 -3.57 9.08 0.40
N THR A 58 -3.83 9.94 -0.58
CA THR A 58 -5.19 10.18 -1.09
C THR A 58 -5.16 10.05 -2.60
N ALA A 59 -6.04 9.21 -3.14
CA ALA A 59 -6.13 9.05 -4.60
C ALA A 59 -6.42 10.38 -5.27
N ALA A 60 -5.83 10.59 -6.44
CA ALA A 60 -6.03 11.84 -7.17
C ALA A 60 -7.51 12.06 -7.49
N ASP A 61 -8.26 10.98 -7.73
CA ASP A 61 -9.71 11.06 -8.00
C ASP A 61 -10.54 10.92 -6.73
N ARG A 62 -9.89 10.86 -5.57
CA ARG A 62 -10.55 10.76 -4.26
C ARG A 62 -11.26 9.44 -4.01
N SER A 63 -11.02 8.42 -4.83
CA SER A 63 -11.68 7.12 -4.67
C SER A 63 -11.20 6.34 -3.47
N TRP A 64 -10.00 6.65 -2.96
CA TRP A 64 -9.51 6.06 -1.71
C TRP A 64 -8.66 7.09 -0.97
N ASP A 65 -8.54 6.92 0.34
CA ASP A 65 -7.88 7.89 1.21
C ASP A 65 -7.54 7.21 2.53
N THR A 66 -6.28 7.29 2.93
CA THR A 66 -5.86 6.73 4.22
C THR A 66 -6.36 7.54 5.41
N GLY A 67 -6.72 8.81 5.16
CA GLY A 67 -6.88 9.77 6.25
C GLY A 67 -5.53 10.20 6.80
N PRO A 68 -5.54 11.08 7.81
CA PRO A 68 -4.29 11.59 8.38
C PRO A 68 -3.49 10.49 9.08
N ILE A 69 -2.20 10.48 8.80
CA ILE A 69 -1.24 9.56 9.42
C ILE A 69 -0.25 10.43 10.17
N LYS A 70 -0.24 10.32 11.49
CA LYS A 70 0.66 11.10 12.33
C LYS A 70 2.01 10.41 12.42
N LYS A 71 3.02 11.15 12.88
CA LYS A 71 4.35 10.59 13.06
C LYS A 71 4.28 9.27 13.84
N GLY A 72 4.92 8.25 13.31
CA GLY A 72 4.99 6.94 13.93
C GLY A 72 3.78 6.05 13.66
N GLU A 73 2.74 6.58 13.03
CA GLU A 73 1.56 5.80 12.68
C GLU A 73 1.67 5.22 11.29
N GLU A 74 0.85 4.23 11.02
CA GLU A 74 0.78 3.62 9.70
C GLU A 74 -0.66 3.32 9.33
N ARG A 75 -0.89 3.18 8.04
CA ARG A 75 -2.20 2.81 7.49
C ARG A 75 -1.98 1.84 6.35
N SER A 76 -2.82 0.86 6.26
CA SER A 76 -2.72 -0.17 5.22
C SER A 76 -3.95 -0.19 4.35
N MET A 77 -3.77 -0.64 3.13
CA MET A 77 -4.85 -0.73 2.16
C MET A 77 -4.59 -1.92 1.25
N THR A 78 -5.64 -2.68 0.95
CA THR A 78 -5.54 -3.80 0.02
C THR A 78 -5.72 -3.30 -1.41
N VAL A 79 -4.89 -3.79 -2.32
CA VAL A 79 -4.96 -3.44 -3.74
C VAL A 79 -6.19 -4.11 -4.35
N THR A 80 -7.07 -3.30 -4.92
CA THR A 80 -8.31 -3.77 -5.54
C THR A 80 -8.33 -3.43 -7.02
N GLU A 81 -9.18 -4.13 -7.75
CA GLU A 81 -9.34 -3.90 -9.18
C GLU A 81 -9.86 -2.48 -9.41
N GLY A 82 -9.29 -1.79 -10.41
CA GLY A 82 -9.72 -0.44 -10.73
C GLY A 82 -9.25 0.63 -9.77
N MET A 83 -8.39 0.28 -8.83
CA MET A 83 -7.85 1.23 -7.88
C MET A 83 -7.09 2.33 -8.61
N ALA A 84 -7.39 3.60 -8.27
CA ALA A 84 -6.70 4.72 -8.90
C ALA A 84 -5.21 4.67 -8.61
N SER A 85 -4.40 4.97 -9.62
CA SER A 85 -2.95 4.82 -9.53
C SER A 85 -2.24 6.03 -8.93
N ASP A 86 -2.68 7.25 -9.27
CA ASP A 86 -2.00 8.44 -8.80
C ASP A 86 -2.56 8.87 -7.45
N TYR A 87 -1.68 9.25 -6.53
CA TYR A 87 -2.12 9.74 -5.22
C TYR A 87 -1.22 10.88 -4.75
N PHE A 88 -1.66 11.57 -3.73
CA PHE A 88 -0.97 12.73 -3.21
C PHE A 88 -1.31 12.90 -1.72
N CYS A 89 -0.61 13.82 -1.06
CA CYS A 89 -0.91 14.18 0.32
C CYS A 89 -1.82 15.41 0.31
N ARG A 90 -2.99 15.31 0.98
CA ARG A 90 -3.93 16.43 1.00
C ARG A 90 -3.38 17.67 1.70
N PHE A 91 -2.46 17.47 2.66
CA PHE A 91 -1.86 18.59 3.38
C PHE A 91 -0.70 19.22 2.61
N HIS A 92 -0.11 18.47 1.69
CA HIS A 92 1.05 18.90 0.91
C HIS A 92 0.87 18.37 -0.52
N PRO A 93 0.05 19.05 -1.34
CA PRO A 93 -0.32 18.49 -2.64
C PRO A 93 0.81 18.23 -3.63
N ALA A 94 1.98 18.82 -3.40
CA ALA A 94 3.14 18.53 -4.24
C ALA A 94 3.75 17.15 -3.92
N MET A 95 3.43 16.56 -2.76
CA MET A 95 3.84 15.20 -2.44
C MET A 95 2.98 14.23 -3.23
N LYS A 96 3.59 13.52 -4.15
CA LYS A 96 2.87 12.63 -5.05
C LYS A 96 3.50 11.24 -5.09
N GLY A 97 2.66 10.25 -5.29
CA GLY A 97 3.11 8.89 -5.49
C GLY A 97 2.27 8.22 -6.55
N ARG A 98 2.68 7.04 -6.94
CA ARG A 98 2.00 6.29 -7.97
C ARG A 98 2.04 4.81 -7.68
N ILE A 99 0.89 4.17 -7.85
CA ILE A 99 0.74 2.72 -7.69
C ILE A 99 0.35 2.17 -9.05
N ALA A 100 1.17 1.26 -9.58
CA ALA A 100 0.86 0.59 -10.84
C ALA A 100 0.42 -0.84 -10.51
N VAL A 101 -0.84 -1.14 -10.80
CA VAL A 101 -1.37 -2.48 -10.58
C VAL A 101 -1.06 -3.30 -11.81
N ILE A 102 -0.23 -4.33 -11.65
CA ILE A 102 0.18 -5.19 -12.76
C ILE A 102 -0.55 -6.52 -12.67
N ALA A 103 -0.68 -7.18 -13.82
CA ALA A 103 -1.42 -8.43 -13.88
C ALA A 103 -0.69 -9.58 -13.17
#